data_e67090fa3c732d87ce7ea4be3422f2af
#
_entry.id   e67090fa3c732d87ce7ea4be3422f2af
#
_cell.length_a   1.000
_cell.length_b   1.000
_cell.length_c   1.000
_cell.angle_alpha   90.00
_cell.angle_beta   90.00
_cell.angle_gamma   90.00
#
_symmetry.space_group_name_H-M   'P 1'
#
loop_
_entity.id
_entity.type
_entity.pdbx_description
1 polymer ?
#
loop_
_entity_poly.entity_id
_entity_poly.type
_entity_poly.pdbx_seq_one_letter_code
_entity_poly.pdbx_strand_id
1 'polypeptide(L)'
;MTVEFSVAAYAALTASSPALLAFGSDSLVELMSAVVVLMQWIPNISISERRAARTASVLLFILALVVVAAALSSLILGHRPESTRTGIAITTAALAAMPILAWMKGQEARRLGNAALAADATQSAACAYLALIALIGLSVNAVFHIAWFDAAAALAAVPILLKEGRSAWKGQTCKCC
;
A
#
# COMPACT_ATOMS: atom_id res chain seq x y z
N MET A 1 7.70 4.27 -7.27
CA MET A 1 7.23 2.88 -7.07
C MET A 1 8.37 1.86 -6.89
N THR A 2 9.20 1.52 -7.92
CA THR A 2 10.28 0.52 -7.77
C THR A 2 11.31 0.87 -6.70
N VAL A 3 11.79 2.10 -6.68
CA VAL A 3 12.73 2.59 -5.66
C VAL A 3 12.08 2.58 -4.28
N GLU A 4 10.85 3.04 -4.19
CA GLU A 4 10.07 3.07 -2.96
C GLU A 4 9.86 1.66 -2.39
N PHE A 5 9.39 0.72 -3.22
CA PHE A 5 9.27 -0.69 -2.83
C PHE A 5 10.60 -1.26 -2.33
N SER A 6 11.70 -1.07 -3.08
CA SER A 6 13.01 -1.63 -2.72
C SER A 6 13.52 -1.06 -1.39
N VAL A 7 13.39 0.25 -1.19
CA VAL A 7 13.82 0.91 0.06
C VAL A 7 12.92 0.53 1.22
N ALA A 8 11.60 0.50 1.01
CA ALA A 8 10.64 0.12 2.04
C ALA A 8 10.79 -1.35 2.44
N ALA A 9 10.99 -2.26 1.48
CA ALA A 9 11.24 -3.68 1.75
C ALA A 9 12.55 -3.88 2.53
N TYR A 10 13.63 -3.22 2.13
CA TYR A 10 14.89 -3.25 2.87
C TYR A 10 14.72 -2.72 4.30
N ALA A 11 14.04 -1.56 4.46
CA ALA A 11 13.79 -0.98 5.76
C ALA A 11 12.90 -1.88 6.64
N ALA A 12 11.88 -2.53 6.06
CA ALA A 12 11.00 -3.46 6.78
C ALA A 12 11.75 -4.68 7.30
N LEU A 13 12.62 -5.26 6.48
CA LEU A 13 13.42 -6.44 6.86
C LEU A 13 14.45 -6.09 7.93
N THR A 14 15.14 -4.95 7.79
CA THR A 14 16.16 -4.52 8.76
C THR A 14 15.56 -4.07 10.09
N ALA A 15 14.39 -3.42 10.04
CA ALA A 15 13.69 -2.92 11.23
C ALA A 15 12.80 -3.98 11.90
N SER A 16 12.54 -5.11 11.24
CA SER A 16 11.54 -6.10 11.69
C SER A 16 10.18 -5.45 12.02
N SER A 17 9.79 -4.42 11.23
CA SER A 17 8.57 -3.63 11.45
C SER A 17 7.41 -4.13 10.58
N PRO A 18 6.34 -4.69 11.20
CA PRO A 18 5.12 -5.07 10.48
C PRO A 18 4.46 -3.92 9.73
N ALA A 19 4.50 -2.69 10.26
CA ALA A 19 3.92 -1.53 9.60
C ALA A 19 4.70 -1.14 8.33
N LEU A 20 6.04 -1.19 8.37
CA LEU A 20 6.87 -0.99 7.19
C LEU A 20 6.70 -2.11 6.16
N LEU A 21 6.51 -3.35 6.63
CA LEU A 21 6.21 -4.47 5.73
C LEU A 21 4.88 -4.26 5.00
N ALA A 22 3.85 -3.82 5.73
CA ALA A 22 2.55 -3.49 5.14
C ALA A 22 2.68 -2.40 4.07
N PHE A 23 3.36 -1.31 4.40
CA PHE A 23 3.60 -0.21 3.48
C PHE A 23 4.43 -0.63 2.25
N GLY A 24 5.55 -1.34 2.45
CA GLY A 24 6.39 -1.79 1.35
C GLY A 24 5.69 -2.79 0.43
N SER A 25 4.89 -3.70 0.99
CA SER A 25 4.14 -4.67 0.20
C SER A 25 3.00 -4.00 -0.60
N ASP A 26 2.38 -2.94 -0.07
CA ASP A 26 1.39 -2.15 -0.79
C ASP A 26 2.02 -1.41 -1.98
N SER A 27 3.23 -0.87 -1.83
CA SER A 27 4.00 -0.28 -2.94
C SER A 27 4.28 -1.29 -4.07
N LEU A 28 4.43 -2.59 -3.76
CA LEU A 28 4.52 -3.63 -4.76
C LEU A 28 3.19 -3.82 -5.51
N VAL A 29 2.08 -3.86 -4.79
CA VAL A 29 0.74 -3.98 -5.39
C VAL A 29 0.44 -2.80 -6.28
N GLU A 30 0.80 -1.58 -5.86
CA GLU A 30 0.65 -0.36 -6.68
C GLU A 30 1.52 -0.43 -7.94
N LEU A 31 2.76 -0.92 -7.85
CA LEU A 31 3.62 -1.14 -9.00
C LEU A 31 3.00 -2.13 -10.00
N MET A 32 2.47 -3.24 -9.51
CA MET A 32 1.79 -4.24 -10.34
C MET A 32 0.54 -3.67 -11.00
N SER A 33 -0.25 -2.87 -10.28
CA SER A 33 -1.42 -2.18 -10.82
C SER A 33 -1.02 -1.22 -11.95
N ALA A 34 0.00 -0.39 -11.73
CA ALA A 34 0.51 0.54 -12.74
C ALA A 34 1.00 -0.18 -14.00
N VAL A 35 1.69 -1.31 -13.86
CA VAL A 35 2.12 -2.15 -14.99
C VAL A 35 0.91 -2.64 -15.79
N VAL A 36 -0.14 -3.12 -15.12
CA VAL A 36 -1.36 -3.59 -15.78
C VAL A 36 -2.07 -2.47 -16.54
N VAL A 37 -2.13 -1.26 -15.95
CA VAL A 37 -2.68 -0.07 -16.64
C VAL A 37 -1.85 0.27 -17.88
N LEU A 38 -0.53 0.25 -17.78
CA LEU A 38 0.36 0.50 -18.92
C LEU A 38 0.21 -0.55 -20.02
N MET A 39 0.03 -1.82 -19.66
CA MET A 39 -0.18 -2.91 -20.63
C MET A 39 -1.44 -2.74 -21.50
N GLN A 40 -2.45 -1.99 -21.02
CA GLN A 40 -3.64 -1.69 -21.83
C GLN A 40 -3.35 -0.77 -23.04
N TRP A 41 -2.24 -0.03 -23.00
CA TRP A 41 -1.81 0.87 -24.08
C TRP A 41 -0.89 0.20 -25.10
N ILE A 42 -0.48 -1.06 -24.86
CA ILE A 42 0.40 -1.78 -25.78
C ILE A 42 -0.46 -2.48 -26.83
N PRO A 43 -0.27 -2.17 -28.15
CA PRO A 43 -0.97 -2.90 -29.21
C PRO A 43 -0.64 -4.40 -29.11
N ASN A 44 -1.63 -5.26 -29.29
CA ASN A 44 -1.57 -6.73 -29.20
C ASN A 44 -1.65 -7.35 -27.78
N ILE A 45 -1.75 -6.57 -26.70
CA ILE A 45 -2.01 -7.11 -25.36
C ILE A 45 -3.40 -6.66 -24.92
N SER A 46 -4.40 -7.54 -25.07
CA SER A 46 -5.76 -7.25 -24.57
C SER A 46 -5.96 -7.85 -23.17
N ILE A 47 -5.58 -7.11 -22.13
CA ILE A 47 -5.95 -7.44 -20.76
C ILE A 47 -7.31 -6.84 -20.49
N SER A 48 -8.33 -7.67 -20.23
CA SER A 48 -9.64 -7.19 -19.81
C SER A 48 -9.50 -6.44 -18.46
N GLU A 49 -10.06 -5.24 -18.36
CA GLU A 49 -10.10 -4.43 -17.12
C GLU A 49 -10.58 -5.25 -15.91
N ARG A 50 -11.54 -6.14 -16.14
CA ARG A 50 -12.07 -7.02 -15.11
C ARG A 50 -11.04 -8.04 -14.60
N ARG A 51 -10.16 -8.55 -15.46
CA ARG A 51 -9.06 -9.45 -15.04
C ARG A 51 -8.01 -8.68 -14.24
N ALA A 52 -7.64 -7.50 -14.69
CA ALA A 52 -6.71 -6.62 -14.00
C ALA A 52 -7.19 -6.28 -12.59
N ALA A 53 -8.45 -5.86 -12.46
CA ALA A 53 -9.07 -5.54 -11.18
C ALA A 53 -9.12 -6.75 -10.23
N ARG A 54 -9.44 -7.95 -10.74
CA ARG A 54 -9.43 -9.17 -9.93
C ARG A 54 -8.03 -9.56 -9.45
N THR A 55 -7.02 -9.43 -10.30
CA THR A 55 -5.62 -9.69 -9.91
C THR A 55 -5.18 -8.74 -8.80
N ALA A 56 -5.45 -7.44 -8.93
CA ALA A 56 -5.19 -6.46 -7.89
C ALA A 56 -5.92 -6.80 -6.58
N SER A 57 -7.18 -7.21 -6.65
CA SER A 57 -7.94 -7.63 -5.48
C SER A 57 -7.33 -8.84 -4.76
N VAL A 58 -6.92 -9.86 -5.50
CA VAL A 58 -6.26 -11.05 -4.91
C VAL A 58 -4.95 -10.66 -4.23
N LEU A 59 -4.15 -9.80 -4.86
CA LEU A 59 -2.91 -9.29 -4.27
C LEU A 59 -3.18 -8.52 -2.96
N LEU A 60 -4.21 -7.68 -2.92
CA LEU A 60 -4.60 -6.96 -1.70
C LEU A 60 -5.05 -7.90 -0.57
N PHE A 61 -5.76 -8.99 -0.89
CA PHE A 61 -6.13 -9.98 0.13
C PHE A 61 -4.93 -10.77 0.65
N ILE A 62 -4.00 -11.15 -0.25
CA ILE A 62 -2.74 -11.79 0.14
C ILE A 62 -1.94 -10.83 1.03
N LEU A 63 -1.83 -9.57 0.65
CA LEU A 63 -1.17 -8.54 1.43
C LEU A 63 -1.80 -8.42 2.83
N ALA A 64 -3.13 -8.30 2.92
CA ALA A 64 -3.82 -8.23 4.20
C ALA A 64 -3.49 -9.45 5.10
N LEU A 65 -3.44 -10.64 4.52
CA LEU A 65 -3.07 -11.86 5.25
C LEU A 65 -1.62 -11.82 5.74
N VAL A 66 -0.69 -11.39 4.90
CA VAL A 66 0.74 -11.25 5.26
C VAL A 66 0.91 -10.22 6.38
N VAL A 67 0.23 -9.09 6.31
CA VAL A 67 0.27 -8.04 7.35
C VAL A 67 -0.27 -8.55 8.67
N VAL A 68 -1.39 -9.27 8.67
CA VAL A 68 -1.96 -9.88 9.88
C VAL A 68 -1.00 -10.90 10.46
N ALA A 69 -0.43 -11.79 9.64
CA ALA A 69 0.53 -12.80 10.09
C ALA A 69 1.80 -12.14 10.69
N ALA A 70 2.34 -11.11 10.04
CA ALA A 70 3.50 -10.37 10.52
C ALA A 70 3.20 -9.63 11.84
N ALA A 71 2.06 -8.96 11.96
CA ALA A 71 1.67 -8.26 13.18
C ALA A 71 1.44 -9.23 14.35
N LEU A 72 0.74 -10.34 14.12
CA LEU A 72 0.51 -11.35 15.15
C LEU A 72 1.82 -12.03 15.57
N SER A 73 2.71 -12.37 14.62
CA SER A 73 4.02 -12.94 14.96
C SER A 73 4.86 -11.98 15.79
N SER A 74 4.85 -10.68 15.46
CA SER A 74 5.54 -9.65 16.23
C SER A 74 5.01 -9.56 17.68
N LEU A 75 3.68 -9.61 17.85
CA LEU A 75 3.06 -9.56 19.18
C LEU A 75 3.34 -10.81 20.01
N ILE A 76 3.28 -12.01 19.39
CA ILE A 76 3.47 -13.29 20.09
C ILE A 76 4.94 -13.53 20.45
N LEU A 77 5.85 -13.27 19.52
CA LEU A 77 7.28 -13.49 19.68
C LEU A 77 7.98 -12.35 20.43
N GLY A 78 7.27 -11.26 20.73
CA GLY A 78 7.81 -10.12 21.44
C GLY A 78 8.91 -9.39 20.64
N HIS A 79 8.87 -9.48 19.31
CA HIS A 79 9.82 -8.75 18.47
C HIS A 79 9.67 -7.25 18.72
N ARG A 80 10.79 -6.59 18.96
CA ARG A 80 10.84 -5.15 19.11
C ARG A 80 11.26 -4.53 17.79
N PRO A 81 10.33 -3.98 16.99
CA PRO A 81 10.70 -3.31 15.76
C PRO A 81 11.63 -2.13 16.09
N GLU A 82 12.72 -2.04 15.35
CA GLU A 82 13.62 -0.89 15.46
C GLU A 82 13.14 0.24 14.56
N SER A 83 13.04 1.45 15.12
CA SER A 83 12.75 2.63 14.32
C SER A 83 13.97 2.99 13.50
N THR A 84 13.93 2.74 12.20
CA THR A 84 15.03 3.12 11.31
C THR A 84 14.82 4.51 10.74
N ARG A 85 15.89 5.32 10.66
CA ARG A 85 15.86 6.62 9.98
C ARG A 85 15.40 6.48 8.52
N THR A 86 15.80 5.40 7.88
CA THR A 86 15.41 5.08 6.51
C THR A 86 13.89 4.83 6.40
N GLY A 87 13.30 4.09 7.36
CA GLY A 87 11.85 3.84 7.39
C GLY A 87 11.06 5.15 7.56
N ILE A 88 11.47 6.02 8.48
CA ILE A 88 10.83 7.34 8.68
C ILE A 88 10.98 8.21 7.42
N ALA A 89 12.16 8.25 6.81
CA ALA A 89 12.41 9.06 5.62
C ALA A 89 11.54 8.60 4.43
N ILE A 90 11.46 7.29 4.16
CA ILE A 90 10.69 6.77 3.01
C ILE A 90 9.18 6.94 3.23
N THR A 91 8.66 6.69 4.42
CA THR A 91 7.25 6.90 4.74
C THR A 91 6.86 8.38 4.70
N THR A 92 7.74 9.29 5.12
CA THR A 92 7.53 10.73 5.02
C THR A 92 7.51 11.17 3.55
N ALA A 93 8.45 10.68 2.73
CA ALA A 93 8.51 10.98 1.31
C ALA A 93 7.25 10.45 0.58
N ALA A 94 6.82 9.24 0.89
CA ALA A 94 5.60 8.65 0.34
C ALA A 94 4.35 9.44 0.76
N LEU A 95 4.25 9.84 2.01
CA LEU A 95 3.12 10.64 2.52
C LEU A 95 3.01 12.00 1.79
N ALA A 96 4.13 12.57 1.36
CA ALA A 96 4.13 13.81 0.58
C ALA A 96 3.81 13.54 -0.90
N ALA A 97 4.36 12.49 -1.51
CA ALA A 97 4.27 12.24 -2.95
C ALA A 97 2.94 11.56 -3.35
N MET A 98 2.45 10.59 -2.56
CA MET A 98 1.29 9.76 -2.93
C MET A 98 -0.02 10.51 -3.06
N PRO A 99 -0.38 11.49 -2.19
CA PRO A 99 -1.60 12.26 -2.39
C PRO A 99 -1.58 13.07 -3.70
N ILE A 100 -0.41 13.60 -4.07
CA ILE A 100 -0.25 14.35 -5.32
C ILE A 100 -0.45 13.42 -6.52
N LEU A 101 0.18 12.24 -6.49
CA LEU A 101 0.02 11.24 -7.54
C LEU A 101 -1.42 10.75 -7.65
N ALA A 102 -2.08 10.47 -6.52
CA ALA A 102 -3.48 10.05 -6.49
C ALA A 102 -4.39 11.12 -7.13
N TRP A 103 -4.16 12.38 -6.82
CA TRP A 103 -4.92 13.49 -7.39
C TRP A 103 -4.69 13.62 -8.89
N MET A 104 -3.43 13.57 -9.36
CA MET A 104 -3.09 13.65 -10.78
C MET A 104 -3.69 12.49 -11.57
N LYS A 105 -3.50 11.25 -11.10
CA LYS A 105 -4.09 10.04 -11.70
C LYS A 105 -5.62 10.13 -11.75
N GLY A 106 -6.24 10.59 -10.66
CA GLY A 106 -7.69 10.77 -10.59
C GLY A 106 -8.24 11.81 -11.54
N GLN A 107 -7.52 12.90 -11.80
CA GLN A 107 -7.88 13.90 -12.83
C GLN A 107 -7.84 13.28 -14.23
N GLU A 108 -6.75 12.60 -14.58
CA GLU A 108 -6.62 11.98 -15.90
C GLU A 108 -7.61 10.83 -16.11
N ALA A 109 -7.89 10.05 -15.06
CA ALA A 109 -8.91 9.00 -15.11
C ALA A 109 -10.30 9.57 -15.46
N ARG A 110 -10.66 10.73 -14.89
CA ARG A 110 -11.91 11.42 -15.21
C ARG A 110 -11.93 11.98 -16.64
N ARG A 111 -10.81 12.52 -17.09
CA ARG A 111 -10.69 13.07 -18.46
C ARG A 111 -10.83 11.99 -19.53
N LEU A 112 -10.22 10.83 -19.27
CA LEU A 112 -10.18 9.70 -20.21
C LEU A 112 -11.36 8.74 -20.07
N GLY A 113 -12.17 8.85 -19.01
CA GLY A 113 -13.21 7.88 -18.67
C GLY A 113 -12.65 6.48 -18.38
N ASN A 114 -11.39 6.39 -17.95
CA ASN A 114 -10.67 5.12 -17.78
C ASN A 114 -10.82 4.60 -16.34
N ALA A 115 -11.60 3.51 -16.20
CA ALA A 115 -11.87 2.89 -14.91
C ALA A 115 -10.64 2.25 -14.26
N ALA A 116 -9.71 1.72 -15.06
CA ALA A 116 -8.48 1.11 -14.54
C ALA A 116 -7.54 2.17 -13.94
N LEU A 117 -7.41 3.32 -14.60
CA LEU A 117 -6.62 4.44 -14.08
C LEU A 117 -7.27 5.05 -12.83
N ALA A 118 -8.61 5.07 -12.74
CA ALA A 118 -9.32 5.48 -11.53
C ALA A 118 -9.06 4.53 -10.35
N ALA A 119 -9.01 3.22 -10.60
CA ALA A 119 -8.64 2.24 -9.59
C ALA A 119 -7.19 2.42 -9.12
N ASP A 120 -6.26 2.66 -10.03
CA ASP A 120 -4.86 2.94 -9.73
C ASP A 120 -4.68 4.24 -8.91
N ALA A 121 -5.47 5.29 -9.21
CA ALA A 121 -5.51 6.50 -8.40
C ALA A 121 -5.97 6.24 -6.96
N THR A 122 -6.99 5.39 -6.78
CA THR A 122 -7.50 4.99 -5.47
C THR A 122 -6.43 4.23 -4.68
N GLN A 123 -5.66 3.39 -5.35
CA GLN A 123 -4.57 2.63 -4.74
C GLN A 123 -3.44 3.56 -4.27
N SER A 124 -3.06 4.58 -5.05
CA SER A 124 -2.10 5.60 -4.61
C SER A 124 -2.61 6.38 -3.37
N ALA A 125 -3.92 6.61 -3.25
CA ALA A 125 -4.50 7.23 -2.06
C ALA A 125 -4.45 6.29 -0.85
N ALA A 126 -4.68 4.98 -1.02
CA ALA A 126 -4.54 3.98 0.04
C ALA A 126 -3.08 3.88 0.51
N CYS A 127 -2.11 3.90 -0.41
CA CYS A 127 -0.68 3.92 -0.11
C CYS A 127 -0.29 5.14 0.75
N ALA A 128 -0.82 6.34 0.46
CA ALA A 128 -0.63 7.52 1.30
C ALA A 128 -1.14 7.32 2.73
N TYR A 129 -2.28 6.66 2.89
CA TYR A 129 -2.86 6.37 4.19
C TYR A 129 -2.03 5.33 4.97
N LEU A 130 -1.54 4.29 4.28
CA LEU A 130 -0.65 3.30 4.88
C LEU A 130 0.68 3.92 5.30
N ALA A 131 1.24 4.83 4.48
CA ALA A 131 2.43 5.59 4.83
C ALA A 131 2.22 6.43 6.11
N LEU A 132 1.04 7.05 6.26
CA LEU A 132 0.69 7.79 7.47
C LEU A 132 0.65 6.89 8.70
N ILE A 133 -0.01 5.74 8.59
CA ILE A 133 -0.11 4.75 9.69
C ILE A 133 1.29 4.24 10.06
N ALA A 134 2.11 3.86 9.08
CA ALA A 134 3.47 3.40 9.31
C ALA A 134 4.33 4.49 9.95
N LEU A 135 4.23 5.74 9.48
CA LEU A 135 4.96 6.87 10.05
C LEU A 135 4.58 7.12 11.52
N ILE A 136 3.29 7.06 11.85
CA ILE A 136 2.81 7.18 13.23
C ILE A 136 3.36 6.03 14.08
N GLY A 137 3.26 4.79 13.60
CA GLY A 137 3.78 3.59 14.29
C GLY A 137 5.27 3.71 14.60
N LEU A 138 6.07 4.05 13.59
CA LEU A 138 7.52 4.23 13.74
C LEU A 138 7.87 5.40 14.66
N SER A 139 7.17 6.53 14.55
CA SER A 139 7.44 7.72 15.35
C SER A 139 7.12 7.49 16.83
N VAL A 140 5.97 6.85 17.11
CA VAL A 140 5.59 6.49 18.49
C VAL A 140 6.58 5.49 19.07
N ASN A 141 7.00 4.47 18.30
CA ASN A 141 7.99 3.53 18.75
C ASN A 141 9.36 4.19 18.97
N ALA A 142 9.75 5.17 18.14
CA ALA A 142 11.00 5.92 18.29
C ALA A 142 11.06 6.75 19.58
N VAL A 143 9.93 7.37 19.97
CA VAL A 143 9.86 8.29 21.10
C VAL A 143 9.55 7.55 22.41
N PHE A 144 8.58 6.65 22.39
CA PHE A 144 8.07 5.99 23.59
C PHE A 144 8.57 4.58 23.80
N HIS A 145 9.29 3.98 22.82
CA HIS A 145 9.82 2.62 22.85
C HIS A 145 8.71 1.56 23.05
N ILE A 146 7.51 1.83 22.53
CA ILE A 146 6.33 0.98 22.66
C ILE A 146 6.26 0.05 21.45
N ALA A 147 6.91 -1.11 21.54
CA ALA A 147 7.05 -2.07 20.44
C ALA A 147 5.71 -2.58 19.87
N TRP A 148 4.68 -2.80 20.70
CA TRP A 148 3.39 -3.30 20.26
C TRP A 148 2.59 -2.31 19.40
N PHE A 149 2.95 -1.01 19.47
CA PHE A 149 2.23 0.03 18.75
C PHE A 149 2.41 -0.09 17.22
N ASP A 150 3.58 -0.52 16.76
CA ASP A 150 3.84 -0.78 15.35
C ASP A 150 2.96 -1.92 14.80
N ALA A 151 2.82 -3.01 15.56
CA ALA A 151 1.92 -4.10 15.20
C ALA A 151 0.44 -3.67 15.22
N ALA A 152 0.04 -2.83 16.19
CA ALA A 152 -1.30 -2.28 16.23
C ALA A 152 -1.57 -1.35 15.04
N ALA A 153 -0.60 -0.52 14.65
CA ALA A 153 -0.67 0.32 13.46
C ALA A 153 -0.82 -0.52 12.19
N ALA A 154 -0.05 -1.60 12.05
CA ALA A 154 -0.17 -2.54 10.94
C ALA A 154 -1.57 -3.18 10.89
N LEU A 155 -2.13 -3.61 12.01
CA LEU A 155 -3.49 -4.17 12.07
C LEU A 155 -4.56 -3.14 11.74
N ALA A 156 -4.36 -1.86 12.08
CA ALA A 156 -5.29 -0.78 11.69
C ALA A 156 -5.33 -0.55 10.17
N ALA A 157 -4.30 -0.94 9.43
CA ALA A 157 -4.29 -0.88 7.97
C ALA A 157 -5.14 -1.98 7.31
N VAL A 158 -5.31 -3.13 7.96
CA VAL A 158 -5.99 -4.31 7.40
C VAL A 158 -7.43 -4.03 6.92
N PRO A 159 -8.30 -3.33 7.68
CA PRO A 159 -9.65 -3.02 7.22
C PRO A 159 -9.67 -2.23 5.91
N ILE A 160 -8.68 -1.38 5.71
CA ILE A 160 -8.56 -0.57 4.48
C ILE A 160 -8.18 -1.47 3.31
N LEU A 161 -7.14 -2.31 3.47
CA LEU A 161 -6.73 -3.27 2.46
C LEU A 161 -7.88 -4.21 2.06
N LEU A 162 -8.66 -4.69 3.02
CA LEU A 162 -9.84 -5.52 2.76
C LEU A 162 -10.96 -4.77 2.03
N LYS A 163 -11.18 -3.50 2.38
CA LYS A 163 -12.16 -2.65 1.71
C LYS A 163 -11.76 -2.39 0.27
N GLU A 164 -10.50 -2.02 0.02
CA GLU A 164 -9.96 -1.80 -1.32
C GLU A 164 -9.99 -3.10 -2.15
N GLY A 165 -9.57 -4.23 -1.57
CA GLY A 165 -9.64 -5.53 -2.22
C GLY A 165 -11.07 -5.89 -2.65
N ARG A 166 -12.06 -5.65 -1.79
CA ARG A 166 -13.49 -5.89 -2.13
C ARG A 166 -14.00 -4.95 -3.21
N SER A 167 -13.59 -3.69 -3.18
CA SER A 167 -13.95 -2.69 -4.20
C SER A 167 -13.41 -3.08 -5.57
N ALA A 168 -12.13 -3.44 -5.63
CA ALA A 168 -11.48 -3.94 -6.84
C ALA A 168 -12.13 -5.23 -7.37
N TRP A 169 -12.50 -6.16 -6.48
CA TRP A 169 -13.17 -7.40 -6.87
C TRP A 169 -14.52 -7.16 -7.54
N LYS A 170 -15.28 -6.20 -7.05
CA LYS A 170 -16.59 -5.82 -7.60
C LYS A 170 -16.48 -4.98 -8.88
N GLY A 171 -15.29 -4.56 -9.27
CA GLY A 171 -15.07 -3.63 -10.39
C GLY A 171 -15.72 -2.26 -10.14
N GLN A 172 -15.97 -1.93 -8.87
CA GLN A 172 -16.54 -0.63 -8.49
C GLN A 172 -15.36 0.32 -8.28
N THR A 173 -15.13 1.20 -9.25
CA THR A 173 -14.37 2.41 -8.99
C THR A 173 -15.09 3.19 -7.90
N CYS A 174 -14.37 3.60 -6.85
CA CYS A 174 -14.94 4.37 -5.76
C CYS A 174 -15.84 5.51 -6.27
N LYS A 175 -17.12 5.51 -5.87
CA LYS A 175 -18.05 6.62 -6.09
C LYS A 175 -17.76 7.84 -5.18
N CYS A 176 -16.57 7.90 -4.58
CA CYS A 176 -16.18 8.95 -3.65
C CYS A 176 -15.31 10.01 -4.33
N CYS A 177 -15.76 10.52 -5.47
CA CYS A 177 -15.29 11.79 -6.05
C CYS A 177 -16.47 12.50 -6.69
#